data_302048f1855e9c51e3566c6d2afc4f05
#
_entry.id   302048f1855e9c51e3566c6d2afc4f05
#
_cell.length_a   1.000
_cell.length_b   1.000
_cell.length_c   1.000
_cell.angle_alpha   90.00
_cell.angle_beta   90.00
_cell.angle_gamma   90.00
#
_symmetry.space_group_name_H-M   'P 1'
#
loop_
_entity.id
_entity.type
_entity.pdbx_description
1 polymer ?
#
loop_
_entity_poly.entity_id
_entity_poly.type
_entity_poly.pdbx_seq_one_letter_code
_entity_poly.pdbx_strand_id
1 'polypeptide(L)'
;DDSYRELQLKGLPIIAIDREMNPEFFCSVVSDDHDASLQLTHSLLETNPRHIALLGARPELSISRARAAGFEHALNGFAGTTIVEHGEAFSRQCGQRLMTELLQRLGHFPDALITTSYVLLQGVFDVLQSQTLNSTSLHLGTFGDTQLLDFLPLPVNAMAQQHQKIAETALQLALAAIQKNEYQPGVHAIVRTFKQRIHKE
;
A
#
# COMPACT_ATOMS: atom_id res chain seq x y z
N ASP A 1 1.59 19.75 -12.30
CA ASP A 1 1.76 19.11 -13.62
C ASP A 1 2.09 20.10 -14.75
N ASP A 2 1.86 21.42 -14.57
CA ASP A 2 2.02 22.42 -15.64
C ASP A 2 3.46 22.50 -16.19
N SER A 3 4.45 22.50 -15.32
CA SER A 3 5.86 22.53 -15.73
C SER A 3 6.26 21.32 -16.58
N TYR A 4 5.73 20.13 -16.25
CA TYR A 4 5.96 18.94 -17.05
C TYR A 4 5.23 19.01 -18.40
N ARG A 5 4.06 19.64 -18.44
CA ARG A 5 3.33 19.86 -19.67
C ARG A 5 4.09 20.77 -20.65
N GLU A 6 4.71 21.82 -20.14
CA GLU A 6 5.60 22.67 -20.95
C GLU A 6 6.79 21.92 -21.56
N LEU A 7 7.40 21.02 -20.79
CA LEU A 7 8.50 20.19 -21.30
C LEU A 7 8.03 19.21 -22.39
N GLN A 8 6.86 18.60 -22.19
CA GLN A 8 6.27 17.71 -23.19
C GLN A 8 5.94 18.44 -24.48
N LEU A 9 5.40 19.66 -24.42
CA LEU A 9 5.14 20.48 -25.61
C LEU A 9 6.41 20.85 -26.37
N LYS A 10 7.58 20.82 -25.73
CA LYS A 10 8.89 20.98 -26.36
C LYS A 10 9.45 19.67 -26.93
N GLY A 11 8.65 18.60 -26.94
CA GLY A 11 9.04 17.30 -27.51
C GLY A 11 9.77 16.36 -26.57
N LEU A 12 9.79 16.65 -25.25
CA LEU A 12 10.38 15.74 -24.27
C LEU A 12 9.35 14.70 -23.80
N PRO A 13 9.58 13.39 -23.97
CA PRO A 13 8.72 12.37 -23.41
C PRO A 13 8.82 12.34 -21.89
N ILE A 14 7.68 12.44 -21.21
CA ILE A 14 7.61 12.39 -19.73
C ILE A 14 7.02 11.05 -19.34
N ILE A 15 7.81 10.25 -18.60
CA ILE A 15 7.36 8.96 -18.02
C ILE A 15 7.50 9.04 -16.52
N ALA A 16 6.38 9.07 -15.83
CA ALA A 16 6.33 9.08 -14.37
C ALA A 16 6.46 7.65 -13.81
N ILE A 17 7.17 7.49 -12.71
CA ILE A 17 7.31 6.21 -11.98
C ILE A 17 6.74 6.39 -10.57
N ASP A 18 5.94 5.43 -10.10
CA ASP A 18 5.28 5.42 -8.80
C ASP A 18 4.33 6.61 -8.54
N ARG A 19 4.12 7.42 -9.54
CA ARG A 19 3.21 8.56 -9.48
C ARG A 19 2.31 8.56 -10.70
N GLU A 20 1.02 8.49 -10.48
CA GLU A 20 0.05 8.69 -11.54
C GLU A 20 -0.06 10.18 -11.86
N MET A 21 0.15 10.52 -13.13
CA MET A 21 -0.06 11.84 -13.71
C MET A 21 -1.31 11.80 -14.60
N ASN A 22 -1.76 12.96 -15.08
CA ASN A 22 -2.92 13.03 -15.98
C ASN A 22 -2.70 12.13 -17.21
N PRO A 23 -3.47 11.02 -17.34
CA PRO A 23 -3.26 10.01 -18.39
C PRO A 23 -3.59 10.47 -19.80
N GLU A 24 -4.23 11.63 -19.95
CA GLU A 24 -4.46 12.25 -21.28
C GLU A 24 -3.16 12.78 -21.89
N PHE A 25 -2.19 13.14 -21.05
CA PHE A 25 -0.97 13.81 -21.48
C PHE A 25 0.30 13.02 -21.14
N PHE A 26 0.31 12.32 -20.01
CA PHE A 26 1.52 11.72 -19.49
C PHE A 26 1.43 10.19 -19.46
N CYS A 27 2.58 9.55 -19.62
CA CYS A 27 2.75 8.14 -19.38
C CYS A 27 3.16 7.92 -17.93
N SER A 28 2.48 7.02 -17.22
CA SER A 28 2.80 6.65 -15.84
C SER A 28 2.96 5.15 -15.70
N VAL A 29 4.01 4.71 -15.01
CA VAL A 29 4.23 3.31 -14.63
C VAL A 29 4.08 3.23 -13.11
N VAL A 30 3.00 2.58 -12.66
CA VAL A 30 2.60 2.51 -11.24
C VAL A 30 2.37 1.06 -10.83
N SER A 31 2.25 0.82 -9.53
CA SER A 31 1.76 -0.47 -9.02
C SER A 31 0.24 -0.51 -9.05
N ASP A 32 -0.32 -1.70 -9.24
CA ASP A 32 -1.76 -1.94 -9.06
C ASP A 32 -2.07 -2.03 -7.55
N ASP A 33 -2.33 -0.86 -6.96
CA ASP A 33 -2.52 -0.72 -5.52
C ASP A 33 -3.94 -1.07 -5.06
N HIS A 34 -4.95 -0.92 -5.93
CA HIS A 34 -6.33 -1.29 -5.61
C HIS A 34 -6.46 -2.81 -5.46
N ASP A 35 -6.08 -3.58 -6.49
CA ASP A 35 -6.22 -5.03 -6.49
C ASP A 35 -5.27 -5.69 -5.49
N ALA A 36 -4.09 -5.10 -5.27
CA ALA A 36 -3.20 -5.52 -4.20
C ALA A 36 -3.83 -5.35 -2.82
N SER A 37 -4.54 -4.23 -2.57
CA SER A 37 -5.22 -4.00 -1.30
C SER A 37 -6.40 -4.95 -1.11
N LEU A 38 -7.16 -5.19 -2.16
CA LEU A 38 -8.24 -6.19 -2.19
C LEU A 38 -7.69 -7.57 -1.79
N GLN A 39 -6.62 -8.04 -2.44
CA GLN A 39 -6.00 -9.34 -2.18
C GLN A 39 -5.46 -9.45 -0.75
N LEU A 40 -4.73 -8.42 -0.28
CA LEU A 40 -4.17 -8.39 1.07
C LEU A 40 -5.28 -8.45 2.12
N THR A 41 -6.35 -7.68 1.92
CA THR A 41 -7.49 -7.65 2.84
C THR A 41 -8.20 -9.00 2.88
N HIS A 42 -8.46 -9.62 1.73
CA HIS A 42 -9.04 -10.96 1.67
C HIS A 42 -8.20 -11.99 2.43
N SER A 43 -6.87 -11.92 2.35
CA SER A 43 -5.99 -12.83 3.08
C SER A 43 -6.12 -12.73 4.61
N LEU A 44 -6.48 -11.54 5.11
CA LEU A 44 -6.75 -11.34 6.54
C LEU A 44 -8.19 -11.70 6.92
N LEU A 45 -9.16 -11.50 6.03
CA LEU A 45 -10.55 -11.92 6.26
C LEU A 45 -10.69 -13.43 6.42
N GLU A 46 -9.78 -14.23 5.83
CA GLU A 46 -9.71 -15.67 6.01
C GLU A 46 -9.45 -16.10 7.46
N THR A 47 -8.94 -15.21 8.31
CA THR A 47 -8.75 -15.45 9.75
C THR A 47 -10.01 -15.18 10.57
N ASN A 48 -11.13 -14.83 9.94
CA ASN A 48 -12.42 -14.51 10.55
C ASN A 48 -12.35 -13.40 11.62
N PRO A 49 -11.75 -12.23 11.34
CA PRO A 49 -11.65 -11.15 12.29
C PRO A 49 -13.02 -10.56 12.61
N ARG A 50 -13.21 -10.06 13.84
CA ARG A 50 -14.38 -9.25 14.23
C ARG A 50 -14.12 -7.76 14.02
N HIS A 51 -12.85 -7.35 14.20
CA HIS A 51 -12.40 -5.98 14.04
C HIS A 51 -11.22 -5.96 13.07
N ILE A 52 -11.37 -5.24 11.98
CA ILE A 52 -10.31 -5.04 11.00
C ILE A 52 -10.02 -3.55 10.83
N ALA A 53 -8.75 -3.18 10.80
CA ALA A 53 -8.33 -1.80 10.65
C ALA A 53 -7.36 -1.60 9.49
N LEU A 54 -7.42 -0.43 8.84
CA LEU A 54 -6.46 0.08 7.89
C LEU A 54 -5.82 1.35 8.46
N LEU A 55 -4.51 1.34 8.62
CA LEU A 55 -3.72 2.54 8.95
C LEU A 55 -3.00 3.03 7.69
N GLY A 56 -3.41 4.18 7.20
CA GLY A 56 -2.88 4.83 6.02
C GLY A 56 -2.23 6.17 6.33
N ALA A 57 -1.74 6.82 5.27
CA ALA A 57 -1.23 8.19 5.35
C ALA A 57 -1.52 8.94 4.05
N ARG A 58 -1.56 10.28 4.13
CA ARG A 58 -1.68 11.17 2.98
C ARG A 58 -2.84 10.80 2.05
N PRO A 59 -4.09 10.92 2.50
CA PRO A 59 -5.27 10.51 1.73
C PRO A 59 -5.45 11.28 0.41
N GLU A 60 -4.77 12.42 0.24
CA GLU A 60 -4.75 13.20 -0.99
C GLU A 60 -3.97 12.52 -2.14
N LEU A 61 -3.13 11.53 -1.86
CA LEU A 61 -2.38 10.82 -2.89
C LEU A 61 -3.23 9.73 -3.56
N SER A 62 -3.06 9.55 -4.87
CA SER A 62 -3.75 8.50 -5.64
C SER A 62 -3.49 7.10 -5.09
N ILE A 63 -2.25 6.82 -4.72
CA ILE A 63 -1.84 5.55 -4.11
C ILE A 63 -2.59 5.27 -2.79
N SER A 64 -2.77 6.27 -1.94
CA SER A 64 -3.47 6.12 -0.67
C SER A 64 -4.97 5.85 -0.88
N ARG A 65 -5.58 6.57 -1.82
CA ARG A 65 -6.98 6.33 -2.20
C ARG A 65 -7.19 4.95 -2.82
N ALA A 66 -6.30 4.51 -3.70
CA ALA A 66 -6.39 3.20 -4.33
C ALA A 66 -6.33 2.07 -3.28
N ARG A 67 -5.40 2.17 -2.29
CA ARG A 67 -5.29 1.19 -1.20
C ARG A 67 -6.52 1.19 -0.30
N ALA A 68 -7.04 2.37 0.06
CA ALA A 68 -8.27 2.47 0.85
C ALA A 68 -9.47 1.89 0.09
N ALA A 69 -9.64 2.22 -1.20
CA ALA A 69 -10.73 1.70 -2.02
C ALA A 69 -10.68 0.18 -2.19
N GLY A 70 -9.50 -0.41 -2.38
CA GLY A 70 -9.34 -1.87 -2.45
C GLY A 70 -9.66 -2.56 -1.11
N PHE A 71 -9.29 -1.95 0.01
CA PHE A 71 -9.66 -2.40 1.34
C PHE A 71 -11.19 -2.38 1.53
N GLU A 72 -11.82 -1.25 1.25
CA GLU A 72 -13.28 -1.11 1.35
C GLU A 72 -14.02 -2.08 0.43
N HIS A 73 -13.50 -2.29 -0.79
CA HIS A 73 -14.08 -3.25 -1.75
C HIS A 73 -14.06 -4.69 -1.21
N ALA A 74 -12.95 -5.09 -0.59
CA ALA A 74 -12.82 -6.43 0.00
C ALA A 74 -13.80 -6.67 1.16
N LEU A 75 -14.25 -5.60 1.82
CA LEU A 75 -15.17 -5.67 2.96
C LEU A 75 -16.64 -5.66 2.57
N ASN A 76 -16.98 -5.77 1.29
CA ASN A 76 -18.36 -5.90 0.85
C ASN A 76 -19.00 -7.15 1.46
N GLY A 77 -20.03 -6.97 2.31
CA GLY A 77 -20.68 -8.04 3.04
C GLY A 77 -20.00 -8.47 4.35
N PHE A 78 -18.91 -7.79 4.75
CA PHE A 78 -18.28 -8.03 6.04
C PHE A 78 -19.17 -7.51 7.19
N ALA A 79 -19.49 -8.38 8.14
CA ALA A 79 -20.40 -8.06 9.26
C ALA A 79 -19.68 -7.51 10.52
N GLY A 80 -18.33 -7.48 10.51
CA GLY A 80 -17.53 -7.01 11.63
C GLY A 80 -17.36 -5.50 11.65
N THR A 81 -16.54 -5.01 12.59
CA THR A 81 -16.20 -3.59 12.73
C THR A 81 -15.02 -3.24 11.85
N THR A 82 -15.18 -2.21 11.03
CA THR A 82 -14.14 -1.68 10.14
C THR A 82 -13.68 -0.31 10.62
N ILE A 83 -12.38 -0.07 10.62
CA ILE A 83 -11.76 1.18 11.01
C ILE A 83 -10.73 1.59 9.96
N VAL A 84 -10.83 2.82 9.47
CA VAL A 84 -9.87 3.42 8.54
C VAL A 84 -9.33 4.70 9.15
N GLU A 85 -8.02 4.77 9.34
CA GLU A 85 -7.34 5.95 9.85
C GLU A 85 -6.24 6.39 8.89
N HIS A 86 -6.12 7.70 8.71
CA HIS A 86 -5.10 8.30 7.88
C HIS A 86 -4.28 9.32 8.67
N GLY A 87 -2.97 9.19 8.57
CA GLY A 87 -2.04 10.18 9.10
C GLY A 87 -1.49 11.12 8.02
N GLU A 88 -0.69 12.05 8.47
CA GLU A 88 -0.09 13.12 7.66
C GLU A 88 1.12 12.66 6.84
N ALA A 89 1.79 11.56 7.24
CA ALA A 89 3.04 11.12 6.61
C ALA A 89 3.24 9.60 6.68
N PHE A 90 3.92 9.05 5.68
CA PHE A 90 4.46 7.69 5.71
C PHE A 90 5.71 7.65 6.58
N SER A 91 5.53 7.65 7.89
CA SER A 91 6.62 7.65 8.87
C SER A 91 6.35 6.69 10.03
N ARG A 92 7.43 6.23 10.69
CA ARG A 92 7.35 5.39 11.89
C ARG A 92 6.58 6.09 13.02
N GLN A 93 6.83 7.38 13.22
CA GLN A 93 6.13 8.19 14.20
C GLN A 93 4.61 8.25 13.94
N CYS A 94 4.24 8.45 12.68
CA CYS A 94 2.84 8.47 12.28
C CYS A 94 2.17 7.10 12.56
N GLY A 95 2.82 6.00 12.20
CA GLY A 95 2.34 4.66 12.51
C GLY A 95 2.15 4.40 14.01
N GLN A 96 3.11 4.85 14.83
CA GLN A 96 3.02 4.74 16.29
C GLN A 96 1.83 5.54 16.85
N ARG A 97 1.65 6.78 16.39
CA ARG A 97 0.53 7.63 16.81
C ARG A 97 -0.82 7.02 16.43
N LEU A 98 -0.99 6.64 15.16
CA LEU A 98 -2.23 6.04 14.67
C LEU A 98 -2.60 4.76 15.43
N MET A 99 -1.62 3.89 15.71
CA MET A 99 -1.86 2.68 16.49
C MET A 99 -2.25 2.99 17.93
N THR A 100 -1.61 3.97 18.55
CA THR A 100 -1.94 4.41 19.92
C THR A 100 -3.38 4.96 20.00
N GLU A 101 -3.77 5.81 19.05
CA GLU A 101 -5.12 6.37 18.94
C GLU A 101 -6.17 5.27 18.69
N LEU A 102 -5.84 4.30 17.82
CA LEU A 102 -6.70 3.15 17.56
C LEU A 102 -6.96 2.33 18.83
N LEU A 103 -5.90 2.04 19.61
CA LEU A 103 -6.03 1.30 20.86
C LEU A 103 -6.81 2.06 21.92
N GLN A 104 -6.62 3.37 22.03
CA GLN A 104 -7.39 4.20 22.96
C GLN A 104 -8.90 4.17 22.64
N ARG A 105 -9.24 4.15 21.34
CA ARG A 105 -10.63 4.10 20.90
C ARG A 105 -11.27 2.73 21.06
N LEU A 106 -10.54 1.65 20.76
CA LEU A 106 -11.06 0.28 20.84
C LEU A 106 -10.99 -0.31 22.26
N GLY A 107 -10.01 0.09 23.06
CA GLY A 107 -9.71 -0.55 24.34
C GLY A 107 -9.01 -1.91 24.25
N HIS A 108 -8.79 -2.40 23.03
CA HIS A 108 -8.11 -3.67 22.74
C HIS A 108 -7.45 -3.61 21.33
N PHE A 109 -6.64 -4.61 20.99
CA PHE A 109 -6.13 -4.75 19.61
C PHE A 109 -7.24 -5.15 18.65
N PRO A 110 -7.22 -4.67 17.38
CA PRO A 110 -8.04 -5.28 16.34
C PRO A 110 -7.56 -6.72 16.07
N ASP A 111 -8.43 -7.57 15.53
CA ASP A 111 -8.07 -8.94 15.15
C ASP A 111 -7.20 -8.95 13.89
N ALA A 112 -7.42 -7.98 13.00
CA ALA A 112 -6.65 -7.80 11.78
C ALA A 112 -6.30 -6.32 11.56
N LEU A 113 -5.07 -6.06 11.10
CA LEU A 113 -4.56 -4.71 10.85
C LEU A 113 -3.74 -4.68 9.57
N ILE A 114 -4.08 -3.76 8.68
CA ILE A 114 -3.30 -3.45 7.48
C ILE A 114 -2.64 -2.08 7.64
N THR A 115 -1.35 -2.01 7.35
CA THR A 115 -0.66 -0.73 7.16
C THR A 115 -0.39 -0.48 5.69
N THR A 116 -0.68 0.73 5.21
CA THR A 116 -0.45 1.07 3.80
C THR A 116 1.02 1.30 3.45
N SER A 117 1.93 1.08 4.38
CA SER A 117 3.39 1.11 4.18
C SER A 117 4.08 0.36 5.32
N TYR A 118 5.17 -0.36 5.01
CA TYR A 118 6.00 -1.01 6.03
C TYR A 118 6.63 -0.01 7.02
N VAL A 119 6.78 1.26 6.63
CA VAL A 119 7.28 2.31 7.55
C VAL A 119 6.24 2.62 8.64
N LEU A 120 4.94 2.62 8.29
CA LEU A 120 3.87 2.71 9.29
C LEU A 120 3.85 1.47 10.20
N LEU A 121 4.09 0.28 9.62
CA LEU A 121 4.17 -0.97 10.39
C LEU A 121 5.27 -0.92 11.45
N GLN A 122 6.42 -0.29 11.18
CA GLN A 122 7.46 -0.11 12.19
C GLN A 122 6.94 0.61 13.44
N GLY A 123 6.14 1.66 13.26
CA GLY A 123 5.51 2.38 14.36
C GLY A 123 4.46 1.54 15.10
N VAL A 124 3.72 0.69 14.40
CA VAL A 124 2.82 -0.29 15.01
C VAL A 124 3.58 -1.23 15.93
N PHE A 125 4.72 -1.74 15.48
CA PHE A 125 5.57 -2.63 16.30
C PHE A 125 6.14 -1.95 17.54
N ASP A 126 6.44 -0.64 17.51
CA ASP A 126 6.85 0.10 18.70
C ASP A 126 5.78 0.05 19.79
N VAL A 127 4.51 0.18 19.40
CA VAL A 127 3.37 0.10 20.33
C VAL A 127 3.20 -1.33 20.82
N LEU A 128 3.28 -2.33 19.96
CA LEU A 128 3.18 -3.74 20.32
C LEU A 128 4.24 -4.16 21.35
N GLN A 129 5.49 -3.70 21.17
CA GLN A 129 6.59 -4.00 22.10
C GLN A 129 6.44 -3.32 23.44
N SER A 130 5.82 -2.13 23.51
CA SER A 130 5.64 -1.37 24.74
C SER A 130 4.54 -1.94 25.64
N GLN A 131 3.70 -2.80 25.11
CA GLN A 131 2.59 -3.40 25.83
C GLN A 131 2.85 -4.89 26.07
N THR A 132 2.73 -5.34 27.31
CA THR A 132 2.81 -6.74 27.73
C THR A 132 1.55 -7.49 27.23
N LEU A 133 1.38 -7.62 25.93
CA LEU A 133 0.13 -8.09 25.35
C LEU A 133 0.25 -9.54 24.90
N ASN A 134 -0.72 -10.33 25.30
CA ASN A 134 -1.09 -11.56 24.62
C ASN A 134 -1.64 -11.21 23.21
N SER A 135 -0.74 -10.77 22.32
CA SER A 135 -1.06 -10.37 20.93
C SER A 135 -1.25 -11.56 20.00
N THR A 136 -1.51 -12.74 20.53
CA THR A 136 -1.58 -14.00 19.79
C THR A 136 -2.69 -14.07 18.74
N SER A 137 -3.62 -13.10 18.74
CA SER A 137 -4.73 -13.06 17.78
C SER A 137 -4.63 -11.93 16.73
N LEU A 138 -3.58 -11.09 16.75
CA LEU A 138 -3.44 -9.99 15.80
C LEU A 138 -2.79 -10.46 14.50
N HIS A 139 -3.53 -10.40 13.40
CA HIS A 139 -3.05 -10.70 12.05
C HIS A 139 -2.67 -9.41 11.31
N LEU A 140 -1.46 -9.38 10.76
CA LEU A 140 -0.88 -8.18 10.18
C LEU A 140 -0.74 -8.30 8.66
N GLY A 141 -1.05 -7.19 7.98
CA GLY A 141 -0.80 -7.00 6.56
C GLY A 141 -0.06 -5.68 6.30
N THR A 142 0.77 -5.63 5.26
CA THR A 142 1.47 -4.39 4.90
C THR A 142 1.73 -4.26 3.40
N PHE A 143 1.85 -3.03 2.96
CA PHE A 143 2.42 -2.69 1.66
C PHE A 143 3.93 -2.47 1.78
N GLY A 144 4.67 -3.07 0.84
CA GLY A 144 6.13 -3.17 0.86
C GLY A 144 6.58 -4.44 1.58
N ASP A 145 7.56 -5.10 0.99
CA ASP A 145 8.18 -6.32 1.54
C ASP A 145 9.67 -6.09 1.77
N THR A 146 10.16 -6.64 2.86
CA THR A 146 11.58 -6.68 3.23
C THR A 146 11.87 -7.97 3.94
N GLN A 147 13.09 -8.49 3.81
CA GLN A 147 13.53 -9.69 4.51
C GLN A 147 13.39 -9.58 6.04
N LEU A 148 13.39 -8.36 6.59
CA LEU A 148 13.19 -8.16 8.03
C LEU A 148 11.82 -8.64 8.51
N LEU A 149 10.81 -8.68 7.64
CA LEU A 149 9.48 -9.21 7.99
C LEU A 149 9.48 -10.71 8.33
N ASP A 150 10.48 -11.45 7.84
CA ASP A 150 10.63 -12.90 8.12
C ASP A 150 11.12 -13.17 9.55
N PHE A 151 11.67 -12.16 10.23
CA PHE A 151 12.22 -12.26 11.59
C PHE A 151 11.33 -11.59 12.65
N LEU A 152 10.17 -11.08 12.25
CA LEU A 152 9.25 -10.45 13.20
C LEU A 152 8.56 -11.50 14.07
N PRO A 153 8.22 -11.16 15.33
CA PRO A 153 7.56 -12.08 16.26
C PRO A 153 6.13 -12.44 15.85
N LEU A 154 5.51 -11.62 15.01
CA LEU A 154 4.19 -11.86 14.41
C LEU A 154 4.36 -11.98 12.89
N PRO A 155 3.75 -12.97 12.24
CA PRO A 155 3.78 -13.08 10.79
C PRO A 155 3.01 -11.94 10.13
N VAL A 156 3.58 -11.38 9.06
CA VAL A 156 3.01 -10.24 8.33
C VAL A 156 2.84 -10.60 6.86
N ASN A 157 1.61 -10.66 6.38
CA ASN A 157 1.35 -10.75 4.95
C ASN A 157 1.75 -9.44 4.26
N ALA A 158 2.41 -9.52 3.11
CA ALA A 158 2.95 -8.33 2.45
C ALA A 158 2.65 -8.30 0.95
N MET A 159 2.43 -7.08 0.44
CA MET A 159 2.33 -6.78 -0.99
C MET A 159 3.63 -6.17 -1.49
N ALA A 160 4.51 -7.01 -2.03
CA ALA A 160 5.82 -6.60 -2.55
C ALA A 160 5.69 -5.85 -3.88
N GLN A 161 6.43 -4.75 -4.02
CA GLN A 161 6.51 -4.00 -5.26
C GLN A 161 7.51 -4.67 -6.22
N GLN A 162 7.16 -4.75 -7.49
CA GLN A 162 8.04 -5.30 -8.53
C GLN A 162 8.93 -4.20 -9.14
N HIS A 163 9.89 -3.69 -8.35
CA HIS A 163 10.76 -2.57 -8.74
C HIS A 163 11.46 -2.78 -10.08
N GLN A 164 11.99 -3.99 -10.32
CA GLN A 164 12.66 -4.32 -11.57
C GLN A 164 11.70 -4.19 -12.76
N LYS A 165 10.50 -4.76 -12.65
CA LYS A 165 9.51 -4.72 -13.74
C LYS A 165 9.01 -3.30 -14.01
N ILE A 166 8.86 -2.48 -12.97
CA ILE A 166 8.53 -1.06 -13.11
C ILE A 166 9.64 -0.35 -13.88
N ALA A 167 10.90 -0.55 -13.49
CA ALA A 167 12.05 0.07 -14.15
C ALA A 167 12.21 -0.38 -15.60
N GLU A 168 12.08 -1.68 -15.88
CA GLU A 168 12.13 -2.24 -17.25
C GLU A 168 11.02 -1.68 -18.14
N THR A 169 9.78 -1.62 -17.62
CA THR A 169 8.65 -1.06 -18.36
C THR A 169 8.87 0.43 -18.67
N ALA A 170 9.27 1.21 -17.66
CA ALA A 170 9.53 2.64 -17.85
C ALA A 170 10.66 2.89 -18.86
N LEU A 171 11.73 2.08 -18.83
CA LEU A 171 12.83 2.17 -19.79
C LEU A 171 12.39 1.81 -21.21
N GLN A 172 11.59 0.75 -21.38
CA GLN A 172 11.06 0.36 -22.69
C GLN A 172 10.19 1.47 -23.30
N LEU A 173 9.32 2.08 -22.50
CA LEU A 173 8.47 3.20 -22.93
C LEU A 173 9.32 4.43 -23.30
N ALA A 174 10.35 4.73 -22.52
CA ALA A 174 11.26 5.83 -22.82
C ALA A 174 12.04 5.60 -24.13
N LEU A 175 12.56 4.40 -24.33
CA LEU A 175 13.26 4.04 -25.58
C LEU A 175 12.34 4.08 -26.79
N ALA A 176 11.11 3.59 -26.68
CA ALA A 176 10.12 3.67 -27.75
C ALA A 176 9.80 5.13 -28.10
N ALA A 177 9.62 5.98 -27.11
CA ALA A 177 9.34 7.40 -27.31
C ALA A 177 10.50 8.14 -27.99
N ILE A 178 11.77 7.84 -27.62
CA ILE A 178 12.96 8.54 -28.15
C ILE A 178 13.38 7.99 -29.51
N GLN A 179 13.43 6.65 -29.66
CA GLN A 179 14.00 6.02 -30.86
C GLN A 179 13.00 5.88 -31.99
N LYS A 180 11.73 5.65 -31.65
CA LYS A 180 10.67 5.38 -32.63
C LYS A 180 9.66 6.52 -32.77
N ASN A 181 9.80 7.56 -31.95
CA ASN A 181 8.81 8.63 -31.81
C ASN A 181 7.40 8.10 -31.44
N GLU A 182 7.36 7.00 -30.67
CA GLU A 182 6.13 6.34 -30.19
C GLU A 182 5.91 6.72 -28.72
N TYR A 183 5.43 7.92 -28.46
CA TYR A 183 5.02 8.32 -27.11
C TYR A 183 3.51 8.09 -26.96
N GLN A 184 3.13 7.25 -25.97
CA GLN A 184 1.73 6.97 -25.66
C GLN A 184 1.44 7.37 -24.22
N PRO A 185 0.59 8.39 -24.00
CA PRO A 185 0.06 8.69 -22.69
C PRO A 185 -0.79 7.54 -22.15
N GLY A 186 -0.90 7.44 -20.84
CA GLY A 186 -1.71 6.42 -20.18
C GLY A 186 -1.06 5.89 -18.92
N VAL A 187 -1.74 4.95 -18.26
CA VAL A 187 -1.28 4.30 -17.03
C VAL A 187 -0.92 2.86 -17.30
N HIS A 188 0.31 2.48 -16.97
CA HIS A 188 0.80 1.11 -17.00
C HIS A 188 0.88 0.59 -15.56
N ALA A 189 -0.11 -0.20 -15.16
CA ALA A 189 -0.18 -0.78 -13.84
C ALA A 189 0.62 -2.10 -13.77
N ILE A 190 1.54 -2.19 -12.83
CA ILE A 190 2.36 -3.39 -12.56
C ILE A 190 1.80 -4.09 -11.32
N VAL A 191 1.40 -5.35 -11.50
CA VAL A 191 0.86 -6.19 -10.41
C VAL A 191 1.89 -6.34 -9.30
N ARG A 192 1.47 -6.21 -8.03
CA ARG A 192 2.30 -6.50 -6.87
C ARG A 192 2.41 -8.01 -6.62
N THR A 193 3.45 -8.45 -5.96
CA THR A 193 3.61 -9.85 -5.53
C THR A 193 3.11 -10.01 -4.11
N PHE A 194 2.15 -10.89 -3.91
CA PHE A 194 1.67 -11.26 -2.58
C PHE A 194 2.67 -12.21 -1.90
N LYS A 195 3.04 -11.88 -0.67
CA LYS A 195 3.89 -12.68 0.22
C LYS A 195 3.08 -13.11 1.44
N GLN A 196 2.64 -14.34 1.43
CA GLN A 196 1.89 -14.93 2.55
C GLN A 196 2.85 -15.42 3.63
N ARG A 197 2.64 -15.00 4.87
CA ARG A 197 3.36 -15.44 6.07
C ARG A 197 2.39 -15.95 7.15
N ILE A 198 1.14 -15.57 7.08
CA ILE A 198 0.07 -16.10 7.94
C ILE A 198 -0.42 -17.39 7.30
N HIS A 199 -0.24 -18.50 8.00
CA HIS A 199 -0.72 -19.81 7.57
C HIS A 199 -2.03 -20.12 8.29
N LYS A 200 -2.97 -20.77 7.59
CA LYS A 200 -4.18 -21.32 8.24
C LYS A 200 -3.76 -22.47 9.14
N GLU A 201 -4.19 -22.45 10.40
CA GLU A 201 -4.13 -23.61 11.28
C GLU A 201 -5.10 -24.70 10.84
#